data_ce76101ea5f0e51b610bc31b71b0c298
#
_entry.id   ce76101ea5f0e51b610bc31b71b0c298
#
_cell.length_a   1.000
_cell.length_b   1.000
_cell.length_c   1.000
_cell.angle_alpha   90.00
_cell.angle_beta   90.00
_cell.angle_gamma   90.00
#
_symmetry.space_group_name_H-M   'P 1'
#
loop_
_entity.id
_entity.type
_entity.pdbx_description
1 polymer ?
#
loop_
_entity_poly.entity_id
_entity_poly.type
_entity_poly.pdbx_seq_one_letter_code
_entity_poly.pdbx_strand_id
1 'polypeptide(L)'
;MDYAKESLRLHGEWKGKIEVVTRVPVENKDDLSLAYTPGVAQPCLEIQKDINKSYELTRRWNMCLVVTDGSAVLGLGDIGPEAGMPVMEGKCVLFKAFGDVDAFPLCIKSNDVDEIVNTIYLISGSFGGVNLEDISAPRCFEIEKKLKEKCDIPIFHDDQHGTAIITLAGLTNALKVVGKKKEEVRVVMNGAGAAAISIARLLLTAGVKNITLCDRKGAIYEGRKEGMNPVKEEMSKITNPEKKSGSLADMLVGADVFIGVSAPGAVTIDMVKTMAKDAIIFACANPTPEIFPDDAKAGGAKVIATGRSDFPNQINNVLAFPGVFRGAFDVRAKDINDEMKIAAAEALAGLITDEELAPDYIIPKAFDKRVGAAVAKAVAETARKTGVARI
;
A
#
# COMPACT_ATOMS: atom_id res chain seq x y z
N MET A 1 24.15 -11.31 9.98
CA MET A 1 24.64 -10.13 9.22
C MET A 1 24.04 -8.91 9.86
N ASP A 2 24.83 -7.86 10.11
CA ASP A 2 24.31 -6.55 10.54
C ASP A 2 23.84 -5.79 9.30
N TYR A 3 22.54 -5.89 9.00
CA TYR A 3 21.95 -5.28 7.82
C TYR A 3 22.03 -3.74 7.81
N ALA A 4 22.02 -3.08 8.97
CA ALA A 4 22.08 -1.62 9.04
C ALA A 4 23.46 -1.11 8.60
N LYS A 5 24.53 -1.70 9.18
CA LYS A 5 25.90 -1.37 8.85
C LYS A 5 26.24 -1.72 7.39
N GLU A 6 25.82 -2.88 6.94
CA GLU A 6 26.09 -3.35 5.56
C GLU A 6 25.31 -2.52 4.54
N SER A 7 24.05 -2.16 4.81
CA SER A 7 23.28 -1.28 3.95
C SER A 7 23.93 0.10 3.79
N LEU A 8 24.41 0.69 4.90
CA LEU A 8 25.10 1.99 4.82
C LEU A 8 26.36 1.91 3.96
N ARG A 9 27.16 0.85 4.11
CA ARG A 9 28.35 0.61 3.29
C ARG A 9 27.98 0.50 1.81
N LEU A 10 27.01 -0.35 1.48
CA LEU A 10 26.56 -0.57 0.10
C LEU A 10 25.96 0.69 -0.55
N HIS A 11 25.16 1.49 0.17
CA HIS A 11 24.65 2.76 -0.36
C HIS A 11 25.78 3.72 -0.72
N GLY A 12 26.88 3.74 0.06
CA GLY A 12 28.07 4.51 -0.28
C GLY A 12 28.80 4.01 -1.55
N GLU A 13 28.80 2.70 -1.78
CA GLU A 13 29.42 2.10 -2.98
C GLU A 13 28.51 2.26 -4.22
N TRP A 14 27.23 2.02 -4.10
CA TRP A 14 26.27 2.14 -5.19
C TRP A 14 26.06 3.59 -5.65
N LYS A 15 26.21 4.57 -4.76
CA LYS A 15 25.95 6.01 -5.02
C LYS A 15 24.54 6.25 -5.59
N GLY A 16 23.56 5.52 -5.07
CA GLY A 16 22.19 5.45 -5.55
C GLY A 16 21.82 4.07 -6.04
N LYS A 17 20.52 3.76 -6.09
CA LYS A 17 19.98 2.45 -6.47
C LYS A 17 19.36 2.42 -7.84
N ILE A 18 19.21 3.56 -8.48
CA ILE A 18 18.61 3.72 -9.80
C ILE A 18 19.55 4.47 -10.73
N GLU A 19 19.41 4.24 -12.01
CA GLU A 19 20.07 5.00 -13.09
C GLU A 19 19.08 5.19 -14.25
N VAL A 20 19.35 6.18 -15.09
CA VAL A 20 18.62 6.41 -16.34
C VAL A 20 19.47 5.91 -17.48
N VAL A 21 18.94 4.92 -18.22
CA VAL A 21 19.60 4.31 -19.37
C VAL A 21 18.83 4.59 -20.65
N THR A 22 19.56 4.73 -21.76
CA THR A 22 18.94 4.87 -23.08
C THR A 22 18.35 3.55 -23.55
N ARG A 23 17.25 3.57 -24.29
CA ARG A 23 16.60 2.41 -24.90
C ARG A 23 16.87 2.29 -26.38
N VAL A 24 17.49 3.31 -26.96
CA VAL A 24 17.80 3.38 -28.40
C VAL A 24 19.30 3.59 -28.57
N PRO A 25 19.90 3.08 -29.64
CA PRO A 25 21.30 3.36 -29.95
C PRO A 25 21.48 4.80 -30.41
N VAL A 26 22.65 5.38 -30.18
CA VAL A 26 23.11 6.63 -30.75
C VAL A 26 24.57 6.43 -31.15
N GLU A 27 24.82 5.67 -32.22
CA GLU A 27 26.16 5.24 -32.65
C GLU A 27 26.59 5.93 -33.96
N ASN A 28 25.65 6.47 -34.71
CA ASN A 28 25.88 7.11 -35.97
C ASN A 28 24.95 8.31 -36.22
N LYS A 29 25.15 9.00 -37.35
CA LYS A 29 24.37 10.18 -37.72
C LYS A 29 22.88 9.89 -37.91
N ASP A 30 22.55 8.72 -38.44
CA ASP A 30 21.15 8.35 -38.69
C ASP A 30 20.42 8.07 -37.38
N ASP A 31 21.05 7.36 -36.44
CA ASP A 31 20.51 7.14 -35.08
C ASP A 31 20.23 8.49 -34.39
N LEU A 32 21.20 9.41 -34.44
CA LEU A 32 21.05 10.75 -33.87
C LEU A 32 19.89 11.51 -34.50
N SER A 33 19.76 11.42 -35.84
CA SER A 33 18.70 12.10 -36.60
C SER A 33 17.31 11.53 -36.29
N LEU A 34 17.21 10.24 -36.03
CA LEU A 34 15.98 9.56 -35.66
C LEU A 34 15.62 9.81 -34.18
N ALA A 35 16.60 9.73 -33.29
CA ALA A 35 16.37 9.89 -31.86
C ALA A 35 16.16 11.36 -31.43
N TYR A 36 16.70 12.31 -32.18
CA TYR A 36 16.63 13.75 -31.87
C TYR A 36 16.30 14.57 -33.12
N THR A 37 17.15 15.51 -33.50
CA THR A 37 16.89 16.43 -34.61
C THR A 37 17.42 15.88 -35.94
N PRO A 38 16.62 15.86 -37.05
CA PRO A 38 15.28 16.45 -37.23
C PRO A 38 14.08 15.52 -36.95
N GLY A 39 14.31 14.21 -36.81
CA GLY A 39 13.25 13.20 -36.81
C GLY A 39 12.23 13.37 -35.66
N VAL A 40 12.66 13.81 -34.48
CA VAL A 40 11.82 14.00 -33.28
C VAL A 40 10.66 15.00 -33.48
N ALA A 41 10.74 15.86 -34.46
CA ALA A 41 9.66 16.80 -34.75
C ALA A 41 8.34 16.11 -35.10
N GLN A 42 8.41 14.98 -35.80
CA GLN A 42 7.18 14.26 -36.21
C GLN A 42 6.41 13.66 -35.02
N PRO A 43 7.00 12.90 -34.08
CA PRO A 43 6.33 12.49 -32.85
C PRO A 43 5.75 13.66 -32.05
N CYS A 44 6.44 14.79 -31.95
CA CYS A 44 5.93 15.98 -31.26
C CYS A 44 4.64 16.49 -31.92
N LEU A 45 4.60 16.60 -33.24
CA LEU A 45 3.42 17.04 -33.99
C LEU A 45 2.25 16.06 -33.84
N GLU A 46 2.51 14.76 -33.79
CA GLU A 46 1.47 13.78 -33.57
C GLU A 46 0.88 13.87 -32.14
N ILE A 47 1.70 14.07 -31.13
CA ILE A 47 1.24 14.28 -29.74
C ILE A 47 0.49 15.62 -29.61
N GLN A 48 0.92 16.65 -30.32
CA GLN A 48 0.22 17.95 -30.33
C GLN A 48 -1.20 17.84 -30.88
N LYS A 49 -1.41 16.99 -31.90
CA LYS A 49 -2.74 16.71 -32.46
C LYS A 49 -3.61 15.86 -31.54
N ASP A 50 -3.02 14.87 -30.88
CA ASP A 50 -3.70 13.98 -29.95
C ASP A 50 -2.78 13.65 -28.78
N ILE A 51 -3.08 14.22 -27.63
CA ILE A 51 -2.29 14.03 -26.39
C ILE A 51 -2.19 12.57 -25.93
N ASN A 52 -3.15 11.71 -26.31
CA ASN A 52 -3.13 10.30 -26.00
C ASN A 52 -1.95 9.57 -26.63
N LYS A 53 -1.45 10.05 -27.78
CA LYS A 53 -0.24 9.52 -28.43
C LYS A 53 1.01 9.67 -27.58
N SER A 54 1.00 10.51 -26.54
CA SER A 54 2.10 10.56 -25.57
C SER A 54 2.33 9.22 -24.86
N TYR A 55 1.29 8.42 -24.68
CA TYR A 55 1.40 7.07 -24.12
C TYR A 55 1.94 6.03 -25.12
N GLU A 56 1.89 6.33 -26.42
CA GLU A 56 2.39 5.44 -27.48
C GLU A 56 3.82 5.81 -27.90
N LEU A 57 4.09 7.11 -27.97
CA LEU A 57 5.32 7.65 -28.55
C LEU A 57 6.37 8.09 -27.51
N THR A 58 6.05 8.01 -26.22
CA THR A 58 7.00 8.31 -25.13
C THR A 58 6.97 7.24 -24.05
N ARG A 59 7.89 7.32 -23.08
CA ARG A 59 7.92 6.39 -21.93
C ARG A 59 6.81 6.67 -20.89
N ARG A 60 5.98 7.69 -21.09
CA ARG A 60 4.88 8.05 -20.19
C ARG A 60 4.01 6.85 -19.82
N TRP A 61 3.72 5.94 -20.74
CA TRP A 61 2.87 4.77 -20.51
C TRP A 61 3.34 3.85 -19.38
N ASN A 62 4.66 3.83 -19.10
CA ASN A 62 5.27 2.93 -18.10
C ASN A 62 5.96 3.67 -16.96
N MET A 63 5.85 5.01 -16.89
CA MET A 63 6.57 5.81 -15.92
C MET A 63 5.68 6.14 -14.72
N CYS A 64 6.06 5.68 -13.53
CA CYS A 64 5.43 6.02 -12.26
C CYS A 64 6.24 7.08 -11.52
N LEU A 65 5.60 8.12 -11.02
CA LEU A 65 6.21 9.09 -10.11
C LEU A 65 6.05 8.60 -8.67
N VAL A 66 7.16 8.42 -7.94
CA VAL A 66 7.16 8.09 -6.50
C VAL A 66 7.45 9.36 -5.72
N VAL A 67 6.50 9.82 -4.91
CA VAL A 67 6.55 11.14 -4.25
C VAL A 67 6.48 11.01 -2.75
N THR A 68 7.33 11.75 -2.05
CA THR A 68 7.31 11.92 -0.60
C THR A 68 7.59 13.36 -0.19
N ASP A 69 7.10 13.76 1.00
CA ASP A 69 7.58 14.92 1.74
C ASP A 69 8.50 14.52 2.92
N GLY A 70 8.69 13.23 3.13
CA GLY A 70 9.53 12.65 4.17
C GLY A 70 8.98 12.79 5.59
N SER A 71 7.68 13.08 5.73
CA SER A 71 7.05 13.39 7.04
C SER A 71 6.59 12.17 7.82
N ALA A 72 6.60 10.97 7.23
CA ALA A 72 6.15 9.74 7.89
C ALA A 72 6.96 8.51 7.46
N VAL A 73 8.27 8.63 7.39
CA VAL A 73 9.15 7.53 6.99
C VAL A 73 9.12 6.42 8.03
N LEU A 74 8.83 5.19 7.57
CA LEU A 74 8.56 4.04 8.42
C LEU A 74 9.65 3.81 9.48
N GLY A 75 9.27 3.84 10.76
CA GLY A 75 10.15 3.64 11.90
C GLY A 75 11.03 4.84 12.27
N LEU A 76 11.11 5.88 11.42
CA LEU A 76 11.94 7.07 11.63
C LEU A 76 11.11 8.34 11.88
N GLY A 77 9.86 8.37 11.41
CA GLY A 77 8.98 9.54 11.54
C GLY A 77 9.29 10.64 10.51
N ASP A 78 9.21 11.90 10.94
CA ASP A 78 9.52 13.05 10.11
C ASP A 78 11.04 13.30 10.06
N ILE A 79 11.65 12.89 8.95
CA ILE A 79 13.09 13.06 8.70
C ILE A 79 13.39 14.02 7.54
N GLY A 80 12.33 14.55 6.91
CA GLY A 80 12.41 15.45 5.78
C GLY A 80 12.63 14.76 4.44
N PRO A 81 12.42 15.50 3.33
CA PRO A 81 12.38 14.96 1.99
C PRO A 81 13.71 14.37 1.52
N GLU A 82 14.83 15.07 1.74
CA GLU A 82 16.14 14.59 1.26
C GLU A 82 16.57 13.31 1.97
N ALA A 83 16.29 13.19 3.27
CA ALA A 83 16.59 11.97 4.03
C ALA A 83 15.67 10.80 3.67
N GLY A 84 14.50 11.06 3.08
CA GLY A 84 13.59 10.05 2.54
C GLY A 84 14.03 9.45 1.19
N MET A 85 14.96 10.09 0.46
CA MET A 85 15.38 9.65 -0.88
C MET A 85 15.83 8.18 -0.94
N PRO A 86 16.62 7.63 -0.01
CA PRO A 86 17.01 6.23 -0.07
C PRO A 86 15.82 5.26 -0.04
N VAL A 87 14.74 5.61 0.65
CA VAL A 87 13.49 4.80 0.67
C VAL A 87 12.80 4.91 -0.67
N MET A 88 12.69 6.10 -1.24
CA MET A 88 12.05 6.34 -2.54
C MET A 88 12.76 5.63 -3.69
N GLU A 89 14.11 5.66 -3.71
CA GLU A 89 14.88 4.85 -4.66
C GLU A 89 14.63 3.35 -4.46
N GLY A 90 14.56 2.90 -3.20
CA GLY A 90 14.17 1.51 -2.89
C GLY A 90 12.81 1.15 -3.46
N LYS A 91 11.81 2.02 -3.31
CA LYS A 91 10.49 1.85 -3.89
C LYS A 91 10.56 1.72 -5.41
N CYS A 92 11.36 2.56 -6.08
CA CYS A 92 11.58 2.50 -7.54
C CYS A 92 12.19 1.16 -7.98
N VAL A 93 13.17 0.64 -7.23
CA VAL A 93 13.75 -0.68 -7.48
C VAL A 93 12.67 -1.78 -7.41
N LEU A 94 11.78 -1.74 -6.40
CA LEU A 94 10.72 -2.72 -6.25
C LEU A 94 9.68 -2.63 -7.38
N PHE A 95 9.31 -1.42 -7.82
CA PHE A 95 8.46 -1.20 -8.99
C PHE A 95 9.03 -1.89 -10.23
N LYS A 96 10.32 -1.72 -10.49
CA LYS A 96 10.98 -2.31 -11.64
C LYS A 96 11.09 -3.82 -11.50
N ALA A 97 11.57 -4.32 -10.35
CA ALA A 97 11.85 -5.74 -10.15
C ALA A 97 10.59 -6.62 -10.17
N PHE A 98 9.46 -6.14 -9.64
CA PHE A 98 8.26 -6.96 -9.44
C PHE A 98 7.09 -6.59 -10.38
N GLY A 99 7.13 -5.42 -11.03
CA GLY A 99 6.05 -4.94 -11.91
C GLY A 99 6.51 -4.53 -13.30
N ASP A 100 7.82 -4.53 -13.57
CA ASP A 100 8.42 -3.93 -14.77
C ASP A 100 7.90 -2.50 -15.05
N VAL A 101 7.66 -1.74 -13.99
CA VAL A 101 7.28 -0.33 -14.04
C VAL A 101 8.53 0.51 -13.82
N ASP A 102 8.78 1.44 -14.73
CA ASP A 102 9.85 2.43 -14.55
C ASP A 102 9.35 3.48 -13.57
N ALA A 103 10.06 3.66 -12.47
CA ALA A 103 9.66 4.60 -11.43
C ALA A 103 10.75 5.64 -11.19
N PHE A 104 10.32 6.87 -10.93
CA PHE A 104 11.21 8.00 -10.67
C PHE A 104 10.88 8.64 -9.32
N PRO A 105 11.87 8.80 -8.41
CA PRO A 105 11.65 9.36 -7.09
C PRO A 105 11.64 10.89 -7.13
N LEU A 106 10.73 11.51 -6.39
CA LEU A 106 10.67 12.95 -6.19
C LEU A 106 10.40 13.26 -4.71
N CYS A 107 11.32 14.00 -4.09
CA CYS A 107 11.18 14.46 -2.71
C CYS A 107 10.81 15.94 -2.70
N ILE A 108 9.63 16.29 -2.16
CA ILE A 108 9.10 17.67 -2.18
C ILE A 108 9.39 18.33 -0.84
N LYS A 109 10.07 19.46 -0.88
CA LYS A 109 10.43 20.25 0.31
C LYS A 109 9.29 21.20 0.69
N SER A 110 8.14 20.63 1.02
CA SER A 110 6.99 21.36 1.54
C SER A 110 6.10 20.42 2.36
N ASN A 111 5.44 20.99 3.37
CA ASN A 111 4.37 20.35 4.15
C ASN A 111 3.00 20.98 3.83
N ASP A 112 2.95 21.94 2.90
CA ASP A 112 1.70 22.54 2.46
C ASP A 112 1.00 21.64 1.43
N VAL A 113 -0.26 21.35 1.69
CA VAL A 113 -1.07 20.45 0.86
C VAL A 113 -1.22 20.98 -0.56
N ASP A 114 -1.48 22.28 -0.70
CA ASP A 114 -1.76 22.87 -2.02
C ASP A 114 -0.47 23.03 -2.84
N GLU A 115 0.67 23.31 -2.20
CA GLU A 115 1.98 23.30 -2.87
C GLU A 115 2.35 21.90 -3.38
N ILE A 116 2.17 20.85 -2.55
CA ILE A 116 2.43 19.47 -2.94
C ILE A 116 1.53 19.05 -4.10
N VAL A 117 0.22 19.29 -3.97
CA VAL A 117 -0.78 18.96 -5.00
C VAL A 117 -0.49 19.68 -6.31
N ASN A 118 -0.18 20.99 -6.24
CA ASN A 118 0.11 21.77 -7.44
C ASN A 118 1.41 21.33 -8.12
N THR A 119 2.46 21.04 -7.34
CA THR A 119 3.73 20.53 -7.85
C THR A 119 3.53 19.23 -8.63
N ILE A 120 2.84 18.26 -8.03
CA ILE A 120 2.58 16.97 -8.67
C ILE A 120 1.70 17.14 -9.92
N TYR A 121 0.66 17.96 -9.84
CA TYR A 121 -0.24 18.23 -10.98
C TYR A 121 0.53 18.81 -12.18
N LEU A 122 1.38 19.80 -11.96
CA LEU A 122 2.13 20.47 -13.03
C LEU A 122 3.08 19.53 -13.79
N ILE A 123 3.63 18.50 -13.13
CA ILE A 123 4.54 17.54 -13.75
C ILE A 123 3.86 16.24 -14.18
N SER A 124 2.59 16.05 -13.86
CA SER A 124 1.84 14.79 -14.09
C SER A 124 1.79 14.36 -15.55
N GLY A 125 1.91 15.31 -16.47
CA GLY A 125 1.95 15.04 -17.91
C GLY A 125 3.13 14.17 -18.37
N SER A 126 4.16 14.01 -17.56
CA SER A 126 5.32 13.15 -17.86
C SER A 126 5.15 11.71 -17.38
N PHE A 127 4.09 11.40 -16.64
CA PHE A 127 3.91 10.12 -15.94
C PHE A 127 2.60 9.44 -16.34
N GLY A 128 2.59 8.11 -16.20
CA GLY A 128 1.39 7.28 -16.35
C GLY A 128 0.60 7.13 -15.05
N GLY A 129 1.22 7.42 -13.91
CA GLY A 129 0.60 7.37 -12.58
C GLY A 129 1.51 7.91 -11.49
N VAL A 130 0.97 8.09 -10.29
CA VAL A 130 1.66 8.62 -9.11
C VAL A 130 1.47 7.71 -7.92
N ASN A 131 2.57 7.31 -7.31
CA ASN A 131 2.62 6.67 -6.00
C ASN A 131 3.02 7.68 -4.94
N LEU A 132 2.12 7.96 -4.01
CA LEU A 132 2.43 8.75 -2.80
C LEU A 132 3.00 7.81 -1.74
N GLU A 133 4.06 8.24 -1.06
CA GLU A 133 4.80 7.43 -0.10
C GLU A 133 5.23 8.24 1.11
N ASP A 134 5.15 7.67 2.31
CA ASP A 134 5.69 8.25 3.54
C ASP A 134 5.21 9.69 3.84
N ILE A 135 3.96 10.01 3.50
CA ILE A 135 3.31 11.29 3.78
C ILE A 135 2.39 11.14 4.99
N SER A 136 2.56 11.99 6.00
CA SER A 136 1.87 11.86 7.27
C SER A 136 0.36 12.16 7.20
N ALA A 137 -0.43 11.38 7.96
CA ALA A 137 -1.83 11.70 8.20
C ALA A 137 -1.96 12.93 9.14
N PRO A 138 -3.00 13.79 8.97
CA PRO A 138 -4.13 13.63 8.04
C PRO A 138 -3.89 14.17 6.62
N ARG A 139 -2.76 14.85 6.36
CA ARG A 139 -2.47 15.51 5.08
C ARG A 139 -2.51 14.56 3.88
N CYS A 140 -2.02 13.34 4.05
CA CYS A 140 -1.99 12.34 2.98
C CYS A 140 -3.36 12.07 2.37
N PHE A 141 -4.43 12.08 3.17
CA PHE A 141 -5.80 11.88 2.68
C PHE A 141 -6.27 13.05 1.79
N GLU A 142 -5.97 14.27 2.21
CA GLU A 142 -6.34 15.48 1.47
C GLU A 142 -5.55 15.60 0.17
N ILE A 143 -4.24 15.33 0.21
CA ILE A 143 -3.36 15.33 -0.95
C ILE A 143 -3.85 14.31 -1.99
N GLU A 144 -4.09 13.07 -1.59
CA GLU A 144 -4.59 12.03 -2.49
C GLU A 144 -5.92 12.43 -3.12
N LYS A 145 -6.87 12.89 -2.31
CA LYS A 145 -8.19 13.32 -2.78
C LYS A 145 -8.08 14.43 -3.83
N LYS A 146 -7.35 15.52 -3.50
CA LYS A 146 -7.20 16.66 -4.42
C LYS A 146 -6.48 16.26 -5.72
N LEU A 147 -5.50 15.36 -5.65
CA LEU A 147 -4.81 14.86 -6.84
C LEU A 147 -5.72 14.01 -7.73
N LYS A 148 -6.53 13.13 -7.14
CA LYS A 148 -7.53 12.34 -7.89
C LYS A 148 -8.56 13.21 -8.60
N GLU A 149 -8.91 14.36 -8.02
CA GLU A 149 -9.82 15.34 -8.63
C GLU A 149 -9.15 16.14 -9.77
N LYS A 150 -7.84 16.40 -9.67
CA LYS A 150 -7.11 17.25 -10.62
C LYS A 150 -6.41 16.49 -11.75
N CYS A 151 -5.87 15.30 -11.45
CA CYS A 151 -5.05 14.54 -12.39
C CYS A 151 -5.90 13.54 -13.18
N ASP A 152 -5.52 13.34 -14.44
CA ASP A 152 -6.14 12.37 -15.34
C ASP A 152 -5.32 11.07 -15.45
N ILE A 153 -4.61 10.74 -14.40
CA ILE A 153 -3.80 9.53 -14.23
C ILE A 153 -4.05 8.94 -12.84
N PRO A 154 -3.86 7.63 -12.63
CA PRO A 154 -4.09 7.02 -11.33
C PRO A 154 -3.16 7.59 -10.25
N ILE A 155 -3.74 7.92 -9.11
CA ILE A 155 -3.09 8.34 -7.89
C ILE A 155 -3.30 7.27 -6.83
N PHE A 156 -2.23 6.82 -6.19
CA PHE A 156 -2.27 5.73 -5.21
C PHE A 156 -1.31 6.04 -4.07
N HIS A 157 -1.77 5.89 -2.84
CA HIS A 157 -0.93 6.04 -1.65
C HIS A 157 -0.64 4.64 -1.08
N ASP A 158 0.59 4.17 -1.21
CA ASP A 158 0.92 2.78 -0.90
C ASP A 158 0.78 2.44 0.58
N ASP A 159 1.19 3.32 1.50
CA ASP A 159 1.03 3.11 2.94
C ASP A 159 -0.43 2.93 3.37
N GLN A 160 -1.35 3.50 2.61
CA GLN A 160 -2.78 3.33 2.80
C GLN A 160 -3.28 2.06 2.10
N HIS A 161 -3.18 2.06 0.77
CA HIS A 161 -3.89 1.11 -0.08
C HIS A 161 -3.12 -0.19 -0.29
N GLY A 162 -1.79 -0.15 -0.41
CA GLY A 162 -0.97 -1.36 -0.51
C GLY A 162 -1.08 -2.19 0.77
N THR A 163 -0.99 -1.53 1.93
CA THR A 163 -1.18 -2.18 3.22
C THR A 163 -2.59 -2.74 3.40
N ALA A 164 -3.62 -2.02 2.92
CA ALA A 164 -4.99 -2.52 2.97
C ALA A 164 -5.22 -3.76 2.09
N ILE A 165 -4.68 -3.75 0.86
CA ILE A 165 -4.77 -4.88 -0.07
C ILE A 165 -4.14 -6.13 0.52
N ILE A 166 -2.91 -6.03 1.02
CA ILE A 166 -2.20 -7.18 1.56
C ILE A 166 -2.83 -7.71 2.86
N THR A 167 -3.38 -6.82 3.69
CA THR A 167 -4.11 -7.20 4.90
C THR A 167 -5.39 -7.94 4.56
N LEU A 168 -6.16 -7.47 3.57
CA LEU A 168 -7.37 -8.16 3.10
C LEU A 168 -7.04 -9.53 2.50
N ALA A 169 -5.97 -9.64 1.71
CA ALA A 169 -5.52 -10.92 1.14
C ALA A 169 -5.17 -11.93 2.25
N GLY A 170 -4.36 -11.52 3.21
CA GLY A 170 -3.98 -12.36 4.35
C GLY A 170 -5.19 -12.74 5.21
N LEU A 171 -6.09 -11.81 5.50
CA LEU A 171 -7.30 -12.07 6.27
C LEU A 171 -8.24 -13.03 5.57
N THR A 172 -8.41 -12.91 4.25
CA THR A 172 -9.22 -13.85 3.45
C THR A 172 -8.77 -15.30 3.65
N ASN A 173 -7.48 -15.54 3.57
CA ASN A 173 -6.93 -16.89 3.76
C ASN A 173 -6.89 -17.31 5.23
N ALA A 174 -6.57 -16.39 6.15
CA ALA A 174 -6.62 -16.67 7.58
C ALA A 174 -8.02 -17.12 8.05
N LEU A 175 -9.07 -16.49 7.53
CA LEU A 175 -10.46 -16.86 7.82
C LEU A 175 -10.80 -18.27 7.31
N LYS A 176 -10.30 -18.65 6.13
CA LYS A 176 -10.45 -20.04 5.62
C LYS A 176 -9.76 -21.04 6.54
N VAL A 177 -8.53 -20.76 6.98
CA VAL A 177 -7.76 -21.62 7.89
C VAL A 177 -8.50 -21.89 9.20
N VAL A 178 -9.18 -20.88 9.75
CA VAL A 178 -9.92 -21.01 11.02
C VAL A 178 -11.41 -21.35 10.83
N GLY A 179 -11.89 -21.46 9.59
CA GLY A 179 -13.29 -21.79 9.28
C GLY A 179 -14.30 -20.74 9.70
N LYS A 180 -13.91 -19.44 9.72
CA LYS A 180 -14.79 -18.32 10.10
C LYS A 180 -15.21 -17.53 8.88
N LYS A 181 -16.42 -16.93 8.92
CA LYS A 181 -16.94 -16.10 7.84
C LYS A 181 -16.67 -14.62 8.11
N LYS A 182 -16.28 -13.88 7.08
CA LYS A 182 -15.94 -12.46 7.19
C LYS A 182 -17.07 -11.57 7.70
N GLU A 183 -18.33 -11.96 7.43
CA GLU A 183 -19.52 -11.24 7.85
C GLU A 183 -19.84 -11.39 9.35
N GLU A 184 -19.30 -12.44 10.00
CA GLU A 184 -19.61 -12.83 11.37
C GLU A 184 -18.49 -12.47 12.35
N VAL A 185 -17.26 -12.26 11.87
CA VAL A 185 -16.10 -12.02 12.73
C VAL A 185 -16.10 -10.62 13.34
N ARG A 186 -15.61 -10.55 14.57
CA ARG A 186 -15.31 -9.30 15.27
C ARG A 186 -13.84 -8.96 15.08
N VAL A 187 -13.58 -7.84 14.41
CA VAL A 187 -12.24 -7.34 14.13
C VAL A 187 -11.95 -6.14 15.04
N VAL A 188 -10.86 -6.21 15.78
CA VAL A 188 -10.34 -5.10 16.57
C VAL A 188 -9.04 -4.62 15.93
N MET A 189 -8.97 -3.33 15.64
CA MET A 189 -7.80 -2.72 15.05
C MET A 189 -7.17 -1.72 16.02
N ASN A 190 -5.87 -1.84 16.22
CA ASN A 190 -5.11 -0.88 17.02
C ASN A 190 -4.30 0.05 16.12
N GLY A 191 -4.70 1.31 16.12
CA GLY A 191 -4.23 2.38 15.25
C GLY A 191 -5.41 3.16 14.65
N ALA A 192 -5.18 4.45 14.40
CA ALA A 192 -6.15 5.33 13.74
C ALA A 192 -5.42 6.31 12.79
N GLY A 193 -4.28 5.88 12.26
CA GLY A 193 -3.51 6.57 11.23
C GLY A 193 -3.91 6.13 9.82
N ALA A 194 -3.13 6.53 8.82
CA ALA A 194 -3.40 6.30 7.41
C ALA A 194 -3.66 4.83 7.07
N ALA A 195 -2.78 3.92 7.49
CA ALA A 195 -2.93 2.49 7.25
C ALA A 195 -4.21 1.92 7.89
N ALA A 196 -4.44 2.20 9.19
CA ALA A 196 -5.61 1.67 9.90
C ALA A 196 -6.94 2.11 9.26
N ILE A 197 -7.05 3.37 8.90
CA ILE A 197 -8.25 3.92 8.25
C ILE A 197 -8.50 3.24 6.89
N SER A 198 -7.46 3.12 6.08
CA SER A 198 -7.56 2.47 4.76
C SER A 198 -7.89 0.98 4.86
N ILE A 199 -7.25 0.26 5.78
CA ILE A 199 -7.56 -1.15 6.03
C ILE A 199 -9.03 -1.28 6.43
N ALA A 200 -9.50 -0.50 7.41
CA ALA A 200 -10.88 -0.58 7.88
C ALA A 200 -11.89 -0.31 6.75
N ARG A 201 -11.66 0.73 5.93
CA ARG A 201 -12.54 1.05 4.79
C ARG A 201 -12.57 -0.10 3.77
N LEU A 202 -11.40 -0.64 3.39
CA LEU A 202 -11.34 -1.72 2.40
C LEU A 202 -11.99 -3.01 2.93
N LEU A 203 -11.78 -3.35 4.21
CA LEU A 203 -12.42 -4.50 4.85
C LEU A 203 -13.94 -4.34 4.91
N LEU A 204 -14.46 -3.14 5.24
CA LEU A 204 -15.90 -2.85 5.20
C LEU A 204 -16.47 -3.03 3.79
N THR A 205 -15.80 -2.46 2.77
CA THR A 205 -16.19 -2.61 1.35
C THR A 205 -16.16 -4.07 0.92
N ALA A 206 -15.20 -4.86 1.41
CA ALA A 206 -15.09 -6.30 1.15
C ALA A 206 -16.11 -7.15 1.93
N GLY A 207 -16.94 -6.55 2.81
CA GLY A 207 -18.05 -7.20 3.49
C GLY A 207 -17.79 -7.62 4.94
N VAL A 208 -16.66 -7.22 5.55
CA VAL A 208 -16.47 -7.35 7.01
C VAL A 208 -17.36 -6.32 7.71
N LYS A 209 -18.24 -6.75 8.61
CA LYS A 209 -19.28 -5.87 9.16
C LYS A 209 -18.96 -5.29 10.53
N ASN A 210 -18.19 -5.99 11.34
CA ASN A 210 -17.96 -5.63 12.73
C ASN A 210 -16.49 -5.31 12.99
N ILE A 211 -16.12 -4.06 12.78
CA ILE A 211 -14.77 -3.53 12.98
C ILE A 211 -14.81 -2.50 14.10
N THR A 212 -13.93 -2.59 15.09
CA THR A 212 -13.71 -1.57 16.10
C THR A 212 -12.29 -1.04 15.99
N LEU A 213 -12.14 0.26 15.74
CA LEU A 213 -10.85 0.95 15.77
C LEU A 213 -10.53 1.40 17.20
N CYS A 214 -9.28 1.25 17.61
CA CYS A 214 -8.75 1.75 18.87
C CYS A 214 -7.58 2.71 18.61
N ASP A 215 -7.49 3.75 19.42
CA ASP A 215 -6.31 4.62 19.50
C ASP A 215 -5.78 4.66 20.95
N ARG A 216 -4.85 5.58 21.25
CA ARG A 216 -4.27 5.73 22.60
C ARG A 216 -5.31 6.00 23.71
N LYS A 217 -6.53 6.42 23.35
CA LYS A 217 -7.65 6.70 24.27
C LYS A 217 -8.66 5.55 24.32
N GLY A 218 -8.38 4.43 23.67
CA GLY A 218 -9.26 3.27 23.57
C GLY A 218 -10.14 3.26 22.31
N ALA A 219 -11.30 2.61 22.40
CA ALA A 219 -12.20 2.43 21.27
C ALA A 219 -12.71 3.73 20.68
N ILE A 220 -12.76 3.81 19.37
CA ILE A 220 -13.41 4.88 18.61
C ILE A 220 -14.88 4.50 18.41
N TYR A 221 -15.77 5.39 18.83
CA TYR A 221 -17.22 5.21 18.71
C TYR A 221 -17.92 6.55 18.44
N GLU A 222 -19.08 6.49 17.85
CA GLU A 222 -19.89 7.68 17.55
C GLU A 222 -20.28 8.42 18.83
N GLY A 223 -19.92 9.69 18.93
CA GLY A 223 -20.16 10.54 20.08
C GLY A 223 -19.00 10.65 21.08
N ARG A 224 -17.89 9.91 20.87
CA ARG A 224 -16.66 10.12 21.64
C ARG A 224 -16.15 11.56 21.44
N LYS A 225 -15.74 12.21 22.54
CA LYS A 225 -15.27 13.60 22.51
C LYS A 225 -13.75 13.70 22.49
N GLU A 226 -13.06 12.85 23.25
CA GLU A 226 -11.63 12.95 23.47
C GLU A 226 -10.83 12.34 22.32
N GLY A 227 -9.81 13.08 21.83
CA GLY A 227 -8.85 12.60 20.85
C GLY A 227 -9.42 12.36 19.44
N MET A 228 -10.55 13.01 19.11
CA MET A 228 -11.19 12.91 17.79
C MET A 228 -10.60 13.93 16.81
N ASN A 229 -10.74 13.61 15.55
CA ASN A 229 -10.48 14.48 14.39
C ASN A 229 -11.49 14.13 13.29
N PRO A 230 -11.63 14.92 12.20
CA PRO A 230 -12.63 14.69 11.18
C PRO A 230 -12.66 13.27 10.60
N VAL A 231 -11.50 12.66 10.37
CA VAL A 231 -11.41 11.30 9.83
C VAL A 231 -11.88 10.27 10.84
N LYS A 232 -11.50 10.41 12.11
CA LYS A 232 -11.99 9.51 13.19
C LYS A 232 -13.49 9.67 13.42
N GLU A 233 -14.03 10.89 13.29
CA GLU A 233 -15.47 11.12 13.37
C GLU A 233 -16.22 10.45 12.23
N GLU A 234 -15.70 10.50 11.02
CA GLU A 234 -16.25 9.76 9.89
C GLU A 234 -16.22 8.26 10.16
N MET A 235 -15.06 7.73 10.57
CA MET A 235 -14.91 6.29 10.84
C MET A 235 -15.80 5.81 11.98
N SER A 236 -16.02 6.64 13.01
CA SER A 236 -16.89 6.29 14.14
C SER A 236 -18.35 6.02 13.76
N LYS A 237 -18.79 6.55 12.61
CA LYS A 237 -20.15 6.36 12.08
C LYS A 237 -20.33 5.05 11.31
N ILE A 238 -19.24 4.50 10.79
CA ILE A 238 -19.25 3.29 9.94
C ILE A 238 -18.56 2.08 10.59
N THR A 239 -17.92 2.28 11.74
CA THR A 239 -17.28 1.22 12.53
C THR A 239 -17.91 1.15 13.92
N ASN A 240 -17.54 0.12 14.71
CA ASN A 240 -18.04 -0.08 16.08
C ASN A 240 -19.57 0.04 16.18
N PRO A 241 -20.33 -0.82 15.50
CA PRO A 241 -21.80 -0.69 15.40
C PRO A 241 -22.50 -0.77 16.75
N GLU A 242 -21.88 -1.41 17.73
CA GLU A 242 -22.40 -1.51 19.11
C GLU A 242 -22.02 -0.30 19.98
N LYS A 243 -21.27 0.66 19.44
CA LYS A 243 -20.78 1.87 20.14
C LYS A 243 -20.08 1.55 21.46
N LYS A 244 -19.34 0.43 21.49
CA LYS A 244 -18.57 0.01 22.67
C LYS A 244 -17.49 1.04 22.99
N SER A 245 -17.35 1.35 24.27
CA SER A 245 -16.28 2.16 24.83
C SER A 245 -15.38 1.28 25.70
N GLY A 246 -14.14 1.67 25.89
CA GLY A 246 -13.18 0.95 26.73
C GLY A 246 -11.77 0.95 26.14
N SER A 247 -10.85 0.28 26.81
CA SER A 247 -9.48 0.10 26.39
C SER A 247 -9.35 -0.90 25.24
N LEU A 248 -8.16 -1.00 24.64
CA LEU A 248 -7.85 -2.06 23.68
C LEU A 248 -8.10 -3.46 24.28
N ALA A 249 -7.71 -3.66 25.56
CA ALA A 249 -7.91 -4.93 26.24
C ALA A 249 -9.41 -5.29 26.35
N ASP A 250 -10.27 -4.32 26.66
CA ASP A 250 -11.73 -4.53 26.74
C ASP A 250 -12.30 -4.93 25.38
N MET A 251 -11.81 -4.33 24.30
CA MET A 251 -12.31 -4.61 22.95
C MET A 251 -11.86 -6.01 22.47
N LEU A 252 -10.69 -6.48 22.90
CA LEU A 252 -10.15 -7.79 22.53
C LEU A 252 -10.92 -8.96 23.14
N VAL A 253 -11.68 -8.75 24.21
CA VAL A 253 -12.48 -9.81 24.82
C VAL A 253 -13.47 -10.36 23.81
N GLY A 254 -13.30 -11.64 23.45
CA GLY A 254 -14.12 -12.35 22.44
C GLY A 254 -13.98 -11.84 21.01
N ALA A 255 -12.94 -11.06 20.68
CA ALA A 255 -12.64 -10.68 19.31
C ALA A 255 -12.03 -11.86 18.53
N ASP A 256 -12.40 -12.01 17.26
CA ASP A 256 -11.88 -13.06 16.38
C ASP A 256 -10.56 -12.67 15.74
N VAL A 257 -10.39 -11.39 15.44
CA VAL A 257 -9.26 -10.85 14.68
C VAL A 257 -8.72 -9.61 15.37
N PHE A 258 -7.41 -9.57 15.55
CA PHE A 258 -6.66 -8.37 15.88
C PHE A 258 -5.81 -7.92 14.70
N ILE A 259 -5.84 -6.63 14.37
CA ILE A 259 -4.96 -6.02 13.37
C ILE A 259 -4.27 -4.81 14.02
N GLY A 260 -2.96 -4.90 14.22
CA GLY A 260 -2.12 -3.85 14.78
C GLY A 260 -1.35 -3.13 13.68
N VAL A 261 -1.45 -1.81 13.65
CA VAL A 261 -0.69 -0.89 12.78
C VAL A 261 -0.33 0.38 13.57
N SER A 262 0.20 0.19 14.78
CA SER A 262 0.38 1.29 15.73
C SER A 262 1.75 1.28 16.42
N ALA A 263 1.82 0.73 17.60
CA ALA A 263 2.99 0.83 18.48
C ALA A 263 3.44 -0.54 19.00
N PRO A 264 4.75 -0.73 19.17
CA PRO A 264 5.32 -1.96 19.72
C PRO A 264 4.70 -2.34 21.07
N GLY A 265 4.52 -3.65 21.30
CA GLY A 265 4.14 -4.19 22.61
C GLY A 265 2.74 -3.79 23.11
N ALA A 266 1.86 -3.35 22.21
CA ALA A 266 0.50 -2.91 22.57
C ALA A 266 -0.42 -4.06 23.03
N VAL A 267 -0.08 -5.31 22.71
CA VAL A 267 -0.86 -6.50 23.03
C VAL A 267 -0.04 -7.45 23.89
N THR A 268 -0.65 -7.99 24.94
CA THR A 268 -0.04 -8.96 25.86
C THR A 268 -0.60 -10.37 25.65
N ILE A 269 0.11 -11.38 26.14
CA ILE A 269 -0.34 -12.78 26.14
C ILE A 269 -1.73 -12.91 26.79
N ASP A 270 -1.95 -12.21 27.92
CA ASP A 270 -3.22 -12.30 28.64
C ASP A 270 -4.37 -11.64 27.85
N MET A 271 -4.11 -10.58 27.11
CA MET A 271 -5.11 -10.01 26.20
C MET A 271 -5.48 -11.01 25.09
N VAL A 272 -4.50 -11.71 24.50
CA VAL A 272 -4.78 -12.74 23.49
C VAL A 272 -5.62 -13.89 24.05
N LYS A 273 -5.37 -14.33 25.30
CA LYS A 273 -6.18 -15.36 25.96
C LYS A 273 -7.66 -15.01 26.10
N THR A 274 -8.00 -13.72 26.11
CA THR A 274 -9.41 -13.27 26.18
C THR A 274 -10.13 -13.27 24.85
N MET A 275 -9.40 -13.40 23.75
CA MET A 275 -9.97 -13.44 22.42
C MET A 275 -10.79 -14.70 22.16
N ALA A 276 -11.54 -14.72 21.07
CA ALA A 276 -12.29 -15.88 20.64
C ALA A 276 -11.35 -17.05 20.31
N LYS A 277 -11.88 -18.27 20.38
CA LYS A 277 -11.17 -19.48 19.94
C LYS A 277 -10.67 -19.32 18.50
N ASP A 278 -9.48 -19.86 18.24
CA ASP A 278 -8.81 -19.79 16.94
C ASP A 278 -8.63 -18.33 16.44
N ALA A 279 -8.18 -17.46 17.33
CA ALA A 279 -7.94 -16.06 17.05
C ALA A 279 -6.88 -15.84 15.95
N ILE A 280 -7.07 -14.77 15.18
CA ILE A 280 -6.16 -14.30 14.13
C ILE A 280 -5.47 -13.03 14.62
N ILE A 281 -4.14 -12.98 14.57
CA ILE A 281 -3.33 -11.84 15.01
C ILE A 281 -2.48 -11.33 13.84
N PHE A 282 -2.70 -10.11 13.41
CA PHE A 282 -1.86 -9.38 12.46
C PHE A 282 -1.17 -8.24 13.19
N ALA A 283 0.08 -8.45 13.63
CA ALA A 283 0.89 -7.48 14.38
C ALA A 283 1.89 -6.81 13.44
N CYS A 284 1.46 -5.75 12.74
CA CYS A 284 2.16 -5.18 11.60
C CYS A 284 3.07 -3.99 11.94
N ALA A 285 3.16 -3.55 13.19
CA ALA A 285 4.08 -2.49 13.58
C ALA A 285 5.55 -2.87 13.29
N ASN A 286 6.31 -1.92 12.78
CA ASN A 286 7.73 -2.08 12.45
C ASN A 286 8.59 -1.02 13.19
N PRO A 287 9.82 -1.32 13.62
CA PRO A 287 10.51 -2.62 13.48
C PRO A 287 10.11 -3.69 14.52
N THR A 288 9.36 -3.31 15.55
CA THR A 288 8.91 -4.21 16.64
C THR A 288 7.39 -4.34 16.57
N PRO A 289 6.84 -5.57 16.50
CA PRO A 289 5.40 -5.79 16.39
C PRO A 289 4.66 -5.46 17.70
N GLU A 290 3.34 -5.33 17.63
CA GLU A 290 2.46 -5.15 18.80
C GLU A 290 2.52 -6.32 19.78
N ILE A 291 2.78 -7.52 19.28
CA ILE A 291 3.07 -8.74 20.04
C ILE A 291 3.96 -9.63 19.16
N PHE A 292 4.94 -10.30 19.76
CA PHE A 292 5.76 -11.28 19.03
C PHE A 292 4.99 -12.57 18.76
N PRO A 293 5.28 -13.28 17.64
CA PRO A 293 4.57 -14.51 17.27
C PRO A 293 4.54 -15.59 18.35
N ASP A 294 5.64 -15.80 19.07
CA ASP A 294 5.71 -16.80 20.14
C ASP A 294 4.77 -16.45 21.30
N ASP A 295 4.68 -15.18 21.67
CA ASP A 295 3.79 -14.69 22.72
C ASP A 295 2.32 -14.77 22.27
N ALA A 296 2.02 -14.40 21.02
CA ALA A 296 0.68 -14.53 20.46
C ALA A 296 0.22 -15.98 20.42
N LYS A 297 1.12 -16.91 20.07
CA LYS A 297 0.87 -18.35 20.09
C LYS A 297 0.65 -18.88 21.51
N ALA A 298 1.45 -18.41 22.49
CA ALA A 298 1.28 -18.73 23.90
C ALA A 298 -0.07 -18.23 24.44
N GLY A 299 -0.61 -17.14 23.91
CA GLY A 299 -1.95 -16.63 24.18
C GLY A 299 -3.09 -17.44 23.53
N GLY A 300 -2.79 -18.36 22.62
CA GLY A 300 -3.78 -19.19 21.93
C GLY A 300 -4.18 -18.71 20.54
N ALA A 301 -3.45 -17.77 19.95
CA ALA A 301 -3.67 -17.37 18.56
C ALA A 301 -3.40 -18.55 17.60
N LYS A 302 -4.27 -18.73 16.62
CA LYS A 302 -4.18 -19.80 15.62
C LYS A 302 -3.39 -19.37 14.38
N VAL A 303 -3.65 -18.18 13.87
CA VAL A 303 -2.96 -17.60 12.71
C VAL A 303 -2.29 -16.31 13.13
N ILE A 304 -1.01 -16.18 12.83
CA ILE A 304 -0.21 -15.02 13.21
C ILE A 304 0.53 -14.51 11.96
N ALA A 305 0.46 -13.20 11.75
CA ALA A 305 1.19 -12.48 10.71
C ALA A 305 1.86 -11.23 11.28
N THR A 306 2.96 -10.81 10.68
CA THR A 306 3.69 -9.60 11.08
C THR A 306 4.15 -8.81 9.86
N GLY A 307 4.60 -7.56 10.05
CA GLY A 307 5.27 -6.80 9.00
C GLY A 307 6.72 -7.24 8.73
N ARG A 308 7.27 -8.16 9.51
CA ARG A 308 8.69 -8.55 9.47
C ARG A 308 8.93 -9.74 8.56
N SER A 309 10.07 -9.71 7.84
CA SER A 309 10.48 -10.79 6.92
C SER A 309 11.10 -12.01 7.60
N ASP A 310 11.44 -11.91 8.88
CA ASP A 310 12.05 -12.99 9.65
C ASP A 310 11.00 -13.92 10.31
N PHE A 311 9.71 -13.64 10.14
CA PHE A 311 8.59 -14.48 10.59
C PHE A 311 7.73 -14.95 9.42
N PRO A 312 6.98 -16.05 9.58
CA PRO A 312 5.97 -16.47 8.61
C PRO A 312 4.88 -15.41 8.40
N ASN A 313 4.18 -15.51 7.26
CA ASN A 313 3.05 -14.63 6.93
C ASN A 313 3.41 -13.14 6.97
N GLN A 314 4.48 -12.76 6.27
CA GLN A 314 4.86 -11.35 6.19
C GLN A 314 3.78 -10.52 5.47
N ILE A 315 3.18 -9.56 6.16
CA ILE A 315 2.32 -8.53 5.58
C ILE A 315 3.22 -7.44 5.01
N ASN A 316 3.42 -7.48 3.69
CA ASN A 316 4.33 -6.57 2.99
C ASN A 316 3.70 -6.11 1.69
N ASN A 317 3.50 -4.79 1.55
CA ASN A 317 2.88 -4.15 0.39
C ASN A 317 3.63 -4.34 -0.93
N VAL A 318 4.89 -4.81 -0.90
CA VAL A 318 5.63 -5.20 -2.10
C VAL A 318 4.91 -6.27 -2.94
N LEU A 319 4.04 -7.06 -2.34
CA LEU A 319 3.20 -8.03 -3.04
C LEU A 319 2.03 -7.38 -3.80
N ALA A 320 1.66 -6.15 -3.47
CA ALA A 320 0.50 -5.47 -4.04
C ALA A 320 0.87 -4.41 -5.08
N PHE A 321 1.56 -3.33 -4.66
CA PHE A 321 1.67 -2.11 -5.47
C PHE A 321 2.31 -2.31 -6.86
N PRO A 322 3.34 -3.15 -7.06
CA PRO A 322 3.94 -3.28 -8.39
C PRO A 322 2.97 -3.87 -9.40
N GLY A 323 2.23 -4.90 -9.00
CA GLY A 323 1.20 -5.53 -9.82
C GLY A 323 -0.02 -4.62 -10.04
N VAL A 324 -0.42 -3.85 -9.02
CA VAL A 324 -1.53 -2.88 -9.13
C VAL A 324 -1.21 -1.82 -10.19
N PHE A 325 -0.03 -1.21 -10.13
CA PHE A 325 0.37 -0.23 -11.14
C PHE A 325 0.57 -0.85 -12.53
N ARG A 326 1.15 -2.07 -12.61
CA ARG A 326 1.27 -2.78 -13.88
C ARG A 326 -0.09 -2.98 -14.52
N GLY A 327 -1.06 -3.49 -13.78
CA GLY A 327 -2.43 -3.70 -14.30
C GLY A 327 -3.14 -2.40 -14.66
N ALA A 328 -2.98 -1.35 -13.88
CA ALA A 328 -3.54 -0.03 -14.19
C ALA A 328 -2.92 0.57 -15.46
N PHE A 329 -1.60 0.43 -15.65
CA PHE A 329 -0.90 0.95 -16.83
C PHE A 329 -1.24 0.16 -18.10
N ASP A 330 -1.39 -1.16 -18.01
CA ASP A 330 -1.72 -2.02 -19.15
C ASP A 330 -3.04 -1.63 -19.82
N VAL A 331 -3.94 -1.02 -19.07
CA VAL A 331 -5.27 -0.57 -19.57
C VAL A 331 -5.41 0.96 -19.56
N ARG A 332 -4.34 1.69 -19.30
CA ARG A 332 -4.35 3.15 -19.14
C ARG A 332 -5.50 3.62 -18.23
N ALA A 333 -5.63 2.97 -17.06
CA ALA A 333 -6.68 3.31 -16.12
C ALA A 333 -6.55 4.77 -15.66
N LYS A 334 -7.69 5.45 -15.51
CA LYS A 334 -7.71 6.82 -14.97
C LYS A 334 -7.70 6.88 -13.44
N ASP A 335 -8.03 5.78 -12.78
CA ASP A 335 -8.08 5.63 -11.32
C ASP A 335 -7.76 4.18 -10.93
N ILE A 336 -7.40 3.98 -9.67
CA ILE A 336 -7.33 2.69 -8.99
C ILE A 336 -8.42 2.71 -7.92
N ASN A 337 -9.60 2.19 -8.27
CA ASN A 337 -10.78 2.18 -7.39
C ASN A 337 -10.77 1.01 -6.39
N ASP A 338 -11.77 0.97 -5.50
CA ASP A 338 -11.81 -0.03 -4.43
C ASP A 338 -12.07 -1.44 -4.97
N GLU A 339 -12.83 -1.58 -6.04
CA GLU A 339 -13.05 -2.87 -6.72
C GLU A 339 -11.74 -3.44 -7.27
N MET A 340 -10.87 -2.62 -7.83
CA MET A 340 -9.54 -3.04 -8.30
C MET A 340 -8.64 -3.45 -7.13
N LYS A 341 -8.72 -2.77 -6.00
CA LYS A 341 -7.97 -3.12 -4.77
C LYS A 341 -8.45 -4.46 -4.19
N ILE A 342 -9.76 -4.69 -4.15
CA ILE A 342 -10.35 -5.96 -3.71
C ILE A 342 -9.92 -7.09 -4.66
N ALA A 343 -10.01 -6.88 -5.97
CA ALA A 343 -9.58 -7.87 -6.97
C ALA A 343 -8.08 -8.21 -6.84
N ALA A 344 -7.23 -7.22 -6.54
CA ALA A 344 -5.82 -7.44 -6.24
C ALA A 344 -5.63 -8.34 -5.00
N ALA A 345 -6.37 -8.07 -3.92
CA ALA A 345 -6.33 -8.87 -2.70
C ALA A 345 -6.82 -10.31 -2.93
N GLU A 346 -7.90 -10.48 -3.67
CA GLU A 346 -8.43 -11.81 -4.03
C GLU A 346 -7.47 -12.59 -4.92
N ALA A 347 -6.83 -11.93 -5.88
CA ALA A 347 -5.80 -12.55 -6.73
C ALA A 347 -4.59 -13.01 -5.91
N LEU A 348 -4.14 -12.21 -4.94
CA LEU A 348 -3.06 -12.59 -4.02
C LEU A 348 -3.46 -13.80 -3.16
N ALA A 349 -4.63 -13.75 -2.54
CA ALA A 349 -5.14 -14.84 -1.71
C ALA A 349 -5.28 -16.14 -2.52
N GLY A 350 -5.79 -16.05 -3.75
CA GLY A 350 -6.01 -17.20 -4.63
C GLY A 350 -4.75 -17.86 -5.20
N LEU A 351 -3.56 -17.28 -4.99
CA LEU A 351 -2.28 -17.92 -5.36
C LEU A 351 -1.92 -19.10 -4.48
N ILE A 352 -2.48 -19.16 -3.27
CA ILE A 352 -2.31 -20.28 -2.34
C ILE A 352 -3.54 -21.16 -2.46
N THR A 353 -3.35 -22.42 -2.85
CA THR A 353 -4.46 -23.38 -2.96
C THR A 353 -4.97 -23.79 -1.59
N ASP A 354 -6.18 -24.31 -1.51
CA ASP A 354 -6.76 -24.74 -0.23
C ASP A 354 -5.96 -25.88 0.44
N GLU A 355 -5.23 -26.68 -0.37
CA GLU A 355 -4.33 -27.74 0.13
C GLU A 355 -3.02 -27.18 0.70
N GLU A 356 -2.56 -26.01 0.22
CA GLU A 356 -1.35 -25.35 0.70
C GLU A 356 -1.61 -24.46 1.93
N LEU A 357 -2.88 -24.08 2.16
CA LEU A 357 -3.24 -23.17 3.26
C LEU A 357 -2.89 -23.78 4.62
N ALA A 358 -2.13 -23.03 5.42
CA ALA A 358 -1.72 -23.42 6.75
C ALA A 358 -1.68 -22.18 7.67
N PRO A 359 -1.72 -22.36 8.99
CA PRO A 359 -1.61 -21.23 9.93
C PRO A 359 -0.37 -20.35 9.72
N ASP A 360 0.70 -20.89 9.19
CA ASP A 360 1.97 -20.22 8.89
C ASP A 360 2.19 -19.96 7.38
N TYR A 361 1.16 -20.21 6.54
CA TYR A 361 1.20 -19.93 5.10
C TYR A 361 -0.16 -19.45 4.58
N ILE A 362 -0.48 -18.17 4.81
CA ILE A 362 -1.71 -17.50 4.38
C ILE A 362 -1.46 -16.43 3.31
N ILE A 363 -0.21 -16.10 3.03
CA ILE A 363 0.18 -15.07 2.07
C ILE A 363 1.36 -15.59 1.24
N PRO A 364 1.41 -15.32 -0.09
CA PRO A 364 2.54 -15.70 -0.93
C PRO A 364 3.86 -15.08 -0.44
N LYS A 365 4.97 -15.76 -0.68
CA LYS A 365 6.30 -15.20 -0.40
C LYS A 365 6.62 -14.05 -1.36
N ALA A 366 7.39 -13.06 -0.89
CA ALA A 366 7.71 -11.86 -1.66
C ALA A 366 8.35 -12.13 -3.04
N PHE A 367 9.09 -13.23 -3.18
CA PHE A 367 9.75 -13.63 -4.45
C PHE A 367 8.97 -14.67 -5.27
N ASP A 368 7.70 -14.90 -4.96
CA ASP A 368 6.85 -15.74 -5.81
C ASP A 368 6.58 -15.02 -7.14
N LYS A 369 7.14 -15.56 -8.22
CA LYS A 369 7.07 -14.97 -9.56
C LYS A 369 5.64 -14.85 -10.13
N ARG A 370 4.67 -15.56 -9.54
CA ARG A 370 3.26 -15.52 -9.97
C ARG A 370 2.56 -14.23 -9.53
N VAL A 371 3.02 -13.61 -8.44
CA VAL A 371 2.34 -12.51 -7.75
C VAL A 371 2.10 -11.31 -8.68
N GLY A 372 3.15 -10.75 -9.28
CA GLY A 372 3.02 -9.55 -10.10
C GLY A 372 2.04 -9.71 -11.26
N ALA A 373 2.13 -10.83 -11.98
CA ALA A 373 1.26 -11.12 -13.11
C ALA A 373 -0.21 -11.37 -12.70
N ALA A 374 -0.44 -12.09 -11.59
CA ALA A 374 -1.79 -12.37 -11.10
C ALA A 374 -2.50 -11.09 -10.64
N VAL A 375 -1.82 -10.25 -9.87
CA VAL A 375 -2.35 -8.96 -9.43
C VAL A 375 -2.62 -8.04 -10.61
N ALA A 376 -1.67 -7.90 -11.55
CA ALA A 376 -1.82 -7.05 -12.73
C ALA A 376 -3.03 -7.46 -13.59
N LYS A 377 -3.19 -8.76 -13.82
CA LYS A 377 -4.33 -9.28 -14.58
C LYS A 377 -5.65 -8.95 -13.91
N ALA A 378 -5.79 -9.22 -12.61
CA ALA A 378 -7.03 -8.97 -11.87
C ALA A 378 -7.40 -7.48 -11.84
N VAL A 379 -6.41 -6.61 -11.64
CA VAL A 379 -6.57 -5.16 -11.65
C VAL A 379 -7.00 -4.66 -13.03
N ALA A 380 -6.34 -5.10 -14.11
CA ALA A 380 -6.69 -4.71 -15.47
C ALA A 380 -8.10 -5.15 -15.88
N GLU A 381 -8.48 -6.40 -15.58
CA GLU A 381 -9.82 -6.93 -15.85
C GLU A 381 -10.89 -6.14 -15.08
N THR A 382 -10.62 -5.80 -13.81
CA THR A 382 -11.57 -5.05 -12.99
C THR A 382 -11.65 -3.59 -13.45
N ALA A 383 -10.55 -2.97 -13.84
CA ALA A 383 -10.55 -1.62 -14.42
C ALA A 383 -11.45 -1.54 -15.66
N ARG A 384 -11.43 -2.56 -16.54
CA ARG A 384 -12.34 -2.64 -17.69
C ARG A 384 -13.80 -2.81 -17.27
N LYS A 385 -14.08 -3.69 -16.29
CA LYS A 385 -15.44 -3.93 -15.78
C LYS A 385 -16.04 -2.69 -15.12
N THR A 386 -15.25 -1.90 -14.42
CA THR A 386 -15.70 -0.69 -13.72
C THR A 386 -15.64 0.58 -14.57
N GLY A 387 -15.21 0.48 -15.82
CA GLY A 387 -15.22 1.59 -16.79
C GLY A 387 -14.14 2.66 -16.50
N VAL A 388 -13.08 2.32 -15.76
CA VAL A 388 -11.95 3.23 -15.53
C VAL A 388 -10.80 2.97 -16.49
N ALA A 389 -10.79 1.87 -17.24
CA ALA A 389 -9.85 1.59 -18.30
C ALA A 389 -10.12 2.47 -19.54
N ARG A 390 -9.06 2.78 -20.30
CA ARG A 390 -9.13 3.56 -21.55
C ARG A 390 -8.79 2.76 -22.79
N ILE A 391 -8.19 1.57 -22.59
CA ILE A 391 -7.87 0.62 -23.67
C ILE A 391 -8.12 -0.82 -23.22
#